data_df864efa39da5ce61788fc781c809ccf
#
_entry.id   df864efa39da5ce61788fc781c809ccf
#
_cell.length_a   1.000
_cell.length_b   1.000
_cell.length_c   1.000
_cell.angle_alpha   90.00
_cell.angle_beta   90.00
_cell.angle_gamma   90.00
#
_symmetry.space_group_name_H-M   'P 1'
#
loop_
_entity.id
_entity.type
_entity.pdbx_description
1 polymer ?
#
loop_
_entity_poly.entity_id
_entity_poly.type
_entity_poly.pdbx_seq_one_letter_code
_entity_poly.pdbx_strand_id
1 'polypeptide(L)'
;MPAETIVILGTVQAGPTLAVCNYLRERFPGCQFIYEQRESRKEFLQRRIRKLGVLTVAGQIAFQAIAVPLLKKLSASRVSQIKAEFGMRTAPISGHVFSSLNSQYAIDQIKALNPACIVVAGTRILNREFLQNFRCPIINIHAGITPLYRGVHGAYWALAEKRPELCGVTIHRVDAGIDTGQVLAQERVKPGPKDNFVTYPWIQLGLGLRLLVRLLPDVIAGRATISEPLTPESRLRTHPTIWEYCWRRIVHGVK
;
A
#
# COMPACT_ATOMS: atom_id res chain seq x y z
N MET A 1 31.69 -0.73 -4.13
CA MET A 1 31.08 0.19 -3.16
C MET A 1 30.23 -0.64 -2.20
N PRO A 2 30.17 -0.34 -0.89
CA PRO A 2 29.26 -1.05 -0.01
C PRO A 2 27.83 -0.93 -0.56
N ALA A 3 27.05 -2.01 -0.46
CA ALA A 3 25.67 -1.99 -0.94
C ALA A 3 24.87 -0.93 -0.15
N GLU A 4 24.18 -0.06 -0.89
CA GLU A 4 23.34 0.97 -0.29
C GLU A 4 22.21 0.35 0.52
N THR A 5 22.04 0.78 1.76
CA THR A 5 21.04 0.21 2.67
C THR A 5 19.65 0.72 2.29
N ILE A 6 18.76 -0.19 1.94
CA ILE A 6 17.33 0.08 1.72
C ILE A 6 16.57 -0.45 2.91
N VAL A 7 15.89 0.42 3.64
CA VAL A 7 15.03 0.03 4.76
C VAL A 7 13.59 -0.12 4.29
N ILE A 8 13.00 -1.30 4.52
CA ILE A 8 11.61 -1.58 4.18
C ILE A 8 10.78 -1.59 5.46
N LEU A 9 9.84 -0.67 5.55
CA LEU A 9 8.91 -0.53 6.67
C LEU A 9 7.58 -1.17 6.32
N GLY A 10 7.04 -2.01 7.22
CA GLY A 10 5.76 -2.63 6.98
C GLY A 10 5.05 -3.15 8.22
N THR A 11 3.87 -3.72 8.06
CA THR A 11 3.13 -4.36 9.16
C THR A 11 3.54 -5.83 9.28
N VAL A 12 3.78 -6.27 10.51
CA VAL A 12 4.19 -7.64 10.82
C VAL A 12 3.21 -8.67 10.20
N GLN A 13 3.76 -9.71 9.55
CA GLN A 13 3.02 -10.81 8.93
C GLN A 13 1.92 -10.41 7.94
N ALA A 14 1.94 -9.20 7.39
CA ALA A 14 1.02 -8.82 6.34
C ALA A 14 1.50 -9.36 4.98
N GLY A 15 0.64 -10.11 4.28
CA GLY A 15 0.99 -10.72 2.99
C GLY A 15 1.53 -9.74 1.95
N PRO A 16 0.92 -8.57 1.72
CA PRO A 16 1.47 -7.55 0.83
C PRO A 16 2.86 -7.04 1.27
N THR A 17 3.06 -6.79 2.57
CA THR A 17 4.38 -6.42 3.11
C THR A 17 5.43 -7.48 2.81
N LEU A 18 5.12 -8.76 3.09
CA LEU A 18 6.02 -9.87 2.81
C LEU A 18 6.35 -10.00 1.32
N ALA A 19 5.37 -9.71 0.43
CA ALA A 19 5.62 -9.69 -1.00
C ALA A 19 6.63 -8.61 -1.39
N VAL A 20 6.51 -7.39 -0.85
CA VAL A 20 7.48 -6.31 -1.05
C VAL A 20 8.86 -6.71 -0.54
N CYS A 21 8.93 -7.22 0.68
CA CYS A 21 10.19 -7.63 1.31
C CYS A 21 10.92 -8.71 0.50
N ASN A 22 10.22 -9.80 0.11
CA ASN A 22 10.81 -10.86 -0.68
C ASN A 22 11.26 -10.36 -2.05
N TYR A 23 10.43 -9.56 -2.72
CA TYR A 23 10.71 -9.06 -4.06
C TYR A 23 11.92 -8.14 -4.11
N LEU A 24 12.08 -7.25 -3.12
CA LEU A 24 13.21 -6.33 -3.05
C LEU A 24 14.47 -7.03 -2.57
N ARG A 25 14.39 -7.95 -1.60
CA ARG A 25 15.55 -8.73 -1.13
C ARG A 25 16.26 -9.49 -2.25
N GLU A 26 15.50 -10.04 -3.19
CA GLU A 26 16.07 -10.79 -4.32
C GLU A 26 16.85 -9.89 -5.29
N ARG A 27 16.60 -8.58 -5.29
CA ARG A 27 17.16 -7.62 -6.25
C ARG A 27 18.13 -6.62 -5.65
N PHE A 28 18.01 -6.39 -4.35
CA PHE A 28 18.82 -5.43 -3.60
C PHE A 28 19.35 -6.10 -2.32
N PRO A 29 20.63 -6.57 -2.31
CA PRO A 29 21.20 -7.29 -1.17
C PRO A 29 21.25 -6.49 0.13
N GLY A 30 21.29 -5.15 0.06
CA GLY A 30 21.34 -4.24 1.22
C GLY A 30 20.00 -4.00 1.92
N CYS A 31 18.94 -4.78 1.62
CA CYS A 31 17.64 -4.59 2.23
C CYS A 31 17.63 -4.96 3.73
N GLN A 32 17.08 -4.06 4.56
CA GLN A 32 16.77 -4.26 5.97
C GLN A 32 15.26 -4.20 6.19
N PHE A 33 14.73 -5.08 7.05
CA PHE A 33 13.30 -5.24 7.24
C PHE A 33 12.91 -4.83 8.65
N ILE A 34 11.96 -3.88 8.73
CA ILE A 34 11.46 -3.34 9.99
C ILE A 34 9.94 -3.38 9.97
N TYR A 35 9.38 -3.98 10.99
CA TYR A 35 7.97 -4.20 11.09
C TYR A 35 7.35 -3.43 12.24
N GLU A 36 6.13 -2.99 12.03
CA GLU A 36 5.28 -2.40 13.04
C GLU A 36 4.20 -3.39 13.47
N GLN A 37 3.98 -3.48 14.78
CA GLN A 37 2.85 -4.25 15.31
C GLN A 37 1.52 -3.64 14.88
N ARG A 38 0.52 -4.49 14.70
CA ARG A 38 -0.83 -4.02 14.39
C ARG A 38 -1.38 -3.20 15.56
N GLU A 39 -2.03 -2.09 15.23
CA GLU A 39 -2.78 -1.30 16.20
C GLU A 39 -3.85 -2.15 16.91
N SER A 40 -4.16 -1.83 18.16
CA SER A 40 -5.23 -2.50 18.89
C SER A 40 -6.57 -2.32 18.17
N ARG A 41 -7.35 -3.40 18.07
CA ARG A 41 -8.67 -3.35 17.40
C ARG A 41 -9.60 -2.31 18.05
N LYS A 42 -9.52 -2.16 19.37
CA LYS A 42 -10.35 -1.21 20.14
C LYS A 42 -10.05 0.24 19.75
N GLU A 43 -8.78 0.63 19.77
CA GLU A 43 -8.36 2.00 19.41
C GLU A 43 -8.65 2.32 17.96
N PHE A 44 -8.34 1.39 17.05
CA PHE A 44 -8.67 1.50 15.64
C PHE A 44 -10.17 1.73 15.42
N LEU A 45 -11.03 0.93 16.07
CA LEU A 45 -12.48 1.01 15.94
C LEU A 45 -13.03 2.33 16.49
N GLN A 46 -12.61 2.73 17.69
CA GLN A 46 -13.03 4.00 18.32
C GLN A 46 -12.68 5.19 17.43
N ARG A 47 -11.46 5.24 16.90
CA ARG A 47 -11.02 6.30 15.97
C ARG A 47 -11.88 6.33 14.71
N ARG A 48 -12.21 5.17 14.14
CA ARG A 48 -13.07 5.09 12.94
C ARG A 48 -14.50 5.53 13.21
N ILE A 49 -15.09 5.12 14.33
CA ILE A 49 -16.45 5.52 14.72
C ILE A 49 -16.55 7.04 14.87
N ARG A 50 -15.56 7.66 15.54
CA ARG A 50 -15.52 9.13 15.66
C ARG A 50 -15.45 9.84 14.31
N LYS A 51 -14.73 9.27 13.34
CA LYS A 51 -14.51 9.90 12.03
C LYS A 51 -15.62 9.65 11.00
N LEU A 52 -16.21 8.45 11.01
CA LEU A 52 -17.11 7.97 9.94
C LEU A 52 -18.54 7.73 10.43
N GLY A 53 -18.78 7.73 11.74
CA GLY A 53 -20.07 7.36 12.35
C GLY A 53 -20.26 5.86 12.50
N VAL A 54 -21.15 5.49 13.44
CA VAL A 54 -21.39 4.09 13.85
C VAL A 54 -21.92 3.27 12.67
N LEU A 55 -22.93 3.77 11.94
CA LEU A 55 -23.57 3.05 10.85
C LEU A 55 -22.60 2.68 9.73
N THR A 56 -21.78 3.65 9.29
CA THR A 56 -20.75 3.42 8.27
C THR A 56 -19.75 2.36 8.72
N VAL A 57 -19.27 2.45 9.96
CA VAL A 57 -18.30 1.50 10.50
C VAL A 57 -18.91 0.10 10.64
N ALA A 58 -20.16 -0.02 11.10
CA ALA A 58 -20.88 -1.30 11.16
C ALA A 58 -21.00 -1.94 9.77
N GLY A 59 -21.37 -1.16 8.75
CA GLY A 59 -21.42 -1.64 7.36
C GLY A 59 -20.07 -2.07 6.80
N GLN A 60 -18.99 -1.37 7.16
CA GLN A 60 -17.63 -1.75 6.78
C GLN A 60 -17.17 -3.03 7.49
N ILE A 61 -17.54 -3.22 8.78
CA ILE A 61 -17.25 -4.45 9.52
C ILE A 61 -18.00 -5.62 8.88
N ALA A 62 -19.30 -5.45 8.59
CA ALA A 62 -20.09 -6.48 7.92
C ALA A 62 -19.49 -6.85 6.56
N PHE A 63 -19.03 -5.89 5.76
CA PHE A 63 -18.34 -6.15 4.51
C PHE A 63 -17.05 -6.97 4.72
N GLN A 64 -16.22 -6.59 5.68
CA GLN A 64 -14.97 -7.29 5.99
C GLN A 64 -15.19 -8.71 6.58
N ALA A 65 -16.28 -8.91 7.31
CA ALA A 65 -16.57 -10.19 7.96
C ALA A 65 -17.32 -11.18 7.04
N ILE A 66 -18.09 -10.70 6.07
CA ILE A 66 -18.95 -11.53 5.22
C ILE A 66 -18.41 -11.58 3.78
N ALA A 67 -18.35 -10.44 3.10
CA ALA A 67 -18.02 -10.41 1.69
C ALA A 67 -16.54 -10.73 1.41
N VAL A 68 -15.63 -10.15 2.17
CA VAL A 68 -14.18 -10.32 1.93
C VAL A 68 -13.71 -11.76 2.12
N PRO A 69 -14.10 -12.52 3.18
CA PRO A 69 -13.73 -13.93 3.31
C PRO A 69 -14.25 -14.80 2.17
N LEU A 70 -15.49 -14.57 1.75
CA LEU A 70 -16.09 -15.28 0.61
C LEU A 70 -15.31 -14.99 -0.69
N LEU A 71 -15.05 -13.73 -0.98
CA LEU A 71 -14.25 -13.32 -2.15
C LEU A 71 -12.84 -13.91 -2.10
N LYS A 72 -12.18 -13.92 -0.94
CA LYS A 72 -10.87 -14.55 -0.77
C LYS A 72 -10.89 -16.03 -1.09
N LYS A 73 -11.89 -16.77 -0.60
CA LYS A 73 -12.06 -18.21 -0.87
C LYS A 73 -12.26 -18.45 -2.38
N LEU A 74 -13.16 -17.70 -3.00
CA LEU A 74 -13.46 -17.81 -4.44
C LEU A 74 -12.31 -17.39 -5.36
N SER A 75 -11.45 -16.51 -4.89
CA SER A 75 -10.36 -15.93 -5.69
C SER A 75 -8.98 -16.49 -5.34
N ALA A 76 -8.88 -17.50 -4.49
CA ALA A 76 -7.60 -18.03 -4.01
C ALA A 76 -6.66 -18.46 -5.16
N SER A 77 -7.20 -19.20 -6.13
CA SER A 77 -6.46 -19.63 -7.33
C SER A 77 -6.00 -18.42 -8.17
N ARG A 78 -6.88 -17.41 -8.37
CA ARG A 78 -6.53 -16.21 -9.14
C ARG A 78 -5.45 -15.39 -8.42
N VAL A 79 -5.51 -15.23 -7.11
CA VAL A 79 -4.45 -14.58 -6.33
C VAL A 79 -3.12 -15.32 -6.47
N SER A 80 -3.13 -16.66 -6.45
CA SER A 80 -1.92 -17.46 -6.65
C SER A 80 -1.35 -17.27 -8.07
N GLN A 81 -2.20 -17.24 -9.09
CA GLN A 81 -1.79 -16.94 -10.47
C GLN A 81 -1.14 -15.56 -10.58
N ILE A 82 -1.78 -14.52 -10.02
CA ILE A 82 -1.23 -13.15 -10.02
C ILE A 82 0.13 -13.12 -9.33
N LYS A 83 0.25 -13.76 -8.17
CA LYS A 83 1.54 -13.82 -7.46
C LYS A 83 2.62 -14.49 -8.30
N ALA A 84 2.30 -15.58 -8.97
CA ALA A 84 3.24 -16.28 -9.86
C ALA A 84 3.63 -15.42 -11.07
N GLU A 85 2.66 -14.76 -11.72
CA GLU A 85 2.88 -13.87 -12.87
C GLU A 85 3.84 -12.72 -12.56
N PHE A 86 3.75 -12.17 -11.35
CA PHE A 86 4.62 -11.07 -10.92
C PHE A 86 5.86 -11.54 -10.13
N GLY A 87 6.03 -12.84 -9.90
CA GLY A 87 7.14 -13.38 -9.11
C GLY A 87 7.07 -12.99 -7.62
N MET A 88 5.86 -12.77 -7.08
CA MET A 88 5.65 -12.36 -5.70
C MET A 88 5.62 -13.55 -4.75
N ARG A 89 6.53 -13.58 -3.78
CA ARG A 89 6.56 -14.54 -2.69
C ARG A 89 6.08 -13.88 -1.40
N THR A 90 5.38 -14.63 -0.56
CA THR A 90 4.89 -14.16 0.75
C THR A 90 5.45 -15.01 1.88
N ALA A 91 6.63 -15.59 1.69
CA ALA A 91 7.34 -16.32 2.73
C ALA A 91 7.71 -15.38 3.90
N PRO A 92 7.64 -15.82 5.14
CA PRO A 92 8.09 -15.03 6.27
C PRO A 92 9.56 -14.59 6.11
N ILE A 93 9.82 -13.34 6.48
CA ILE A 93 11.18 -12.77 6.54
C ILE A 93 11.36 -12.19 7.94
N SER A 94 12.48 -12.54 8.58
CA SER A 94 12.86 -11.97 9.85
C SER A 94 13.19 -10.48 9.71
N GLY A 95 12.91 -9.71 10.74
CA GLY A 95 13.22 -8.28 10.83
C GLY A 95 12.94 -7.76 12.23
N HIS A 96 13.37 -6.54 12.49
CA HIS A 96 13.08 -5.88 13.76
C HIS A 96 11.60 -5.52 13.87
N VAL A 97 10.99 -5.77 15.02
CA VAL A 97 9.57 -5.49 15.25
C VAL A 97 9.43 -4.43 16.35
N PHE A 98 8.74 -3.34 16.04
CA PHE A 98 8.44 -2.25 16.97
C PHE A 98 6.93 -2.17 17.22
N SER A 99 6.55 -1.71 18.42
CA SER A 99 5.14 -1.42 18.73
C SER A 99 4.62 -0.24 17.90
N SER A 100 5.47 0.75 17.64
CA SER A 100 5.21 1.89 16.77
C SER A 100 6.49 2.37 16.08
N LEU A 101 6.44 2.59 14.77
CA LEU A 101 7.52 3.22 14.02
C LEU A 101 7.70 4.69 14.37
N ASN A 102 6.67 5.33 14.90
CA ASN A 102 6.72 6.74 15.35
C ASN A 102 7.32 6.90 16.75
N SER A 103 7.81 5.83 17.39
CA SER A 103 8.53 5.95 18.67
C SER A 103 9.97 6.42 18.44
N GLN A 104 10.50 7.23 19.38
CA GLN A 104 11.88 7.72 19.29
C GLN A 104 12.87 6.54 19.17
N TYR A 105 12.64 5.48 19.95
CA TYR A 105 13.47 4.28 19.90
C TYR A 105 13.52 3.63 18.50
N ALA A 106 12.36 3.51 17.82
CA ALA A 106 12.33 2.98 16.45
C ALA A 106 13.05 3.91 15.46
N ILE A 107 12.84 5.22 15.60
CA ILE A 107 13.52 6.23 14.78
C ILE A 107 15.04 6.10 14.91
N ASP A 108 15.56 6.01 16.14
CA ASP A 108 16.99 5.91 16.41
C ASP A 108 17.59 4.63 15.83
N GLN A 109 16.89 3.48 15.97
CA GLN A 109 17.30 2.22 15.37
C GLN A 109 17.33 2.27 13.84
N ILE A 110 16.35 2.92 13.21
CA ILE A 110 16.33 3.09 11.74
C ILE A 110 17.44 4.03 11.29
N LYS A 111 17.68 5.12 12.02
CA LYS A 111 18.78 6.06 11.73
C LYS A 111 20.14 5.39 11.81
N ALA A 112 20.36 4.49 12.77
CA ALA A 112 21.61 3.75 12.94
C ALA A 112 21.93 2.86 11.73
N LEU A 113 20.93 2.45 10.93
CA LEU A 113 21.13 1.73 9.68
C LEU A 113 21.64 2.61 8.53
N ASN A 114 21.64 3.92 8.70
CA ASN A 114 22.04 4.91 7.69
C ASN A 114 21.38 4.65 6.31
N PRO A 115 20.04 4.63 6.21
CA PRO A 115 19.35 4.25 4.99
C PRO A 115 19.63 5.23 3.83
N ALA A 116 19.93 4.70 2.66
CA ALA A 116 19.96 5.44 1.42
C ALA A 116 18.54 5.72 0.89
N CYS A 117 17.58 4.84 1.22
CA CYS A 117 16.17 5.00 0.90
C CYS A 117 15.31 4.21 1.90
N ILE A 118 14.14 4.73 2.22
CA ILE A 118 13.12 4.03 3.00
C ILE A 118 11.91 3.73 2.11
N VAL A 119 11.51 2.45 2.03
CA VAL A 119 10.33 1.98 1.29
C VAL A 119 9.23 1.63 2.27
N VAL A 120 8.08 2.29 2.15
CA VAL A 120 6.89 2.01 2.97
C VAL A 120 6.01 0.98 2.27
N ALA A 121 5.67 -0.08 2.99
CA ALA A 121 4.89 -1.22 2.51
C ALA A 121 3.75 -1.57 3.49
N GLY A 122 2.84 -0.62 3.75
CA GLY A 122 1.65 -0.83 4.58
C GLY A 122 1.93 -0.70 6.09
N THR A 123 2.37 0.47 6.53
CA THR A 123 2.50 0.89 7.93
C THR A 123 1.28 1.70 8.38
N ARG A 124 1.21 2.06 9.67
CA ARG A 124 0.43 3.22 10.10
C ARG A 124 1.02 4.50 9.49
N ILE A 125 0.28 5.60 9.60
CA ILE A 125 0.76 6.91 9.14
C ILE A 125 2.04 7.27 9.90
N LEU A 126 3.10 7.55 9.16
CA LEU A 126 4.34 8.09 9.69
C LEU A 126 4.10 9.57 10.04
N ASN A 127 4.36 9.94 11.27
CA ASN A 127 4.13 11.31 11.74
C ASN A 127 5.22 12.28 11.26
N ARG A 128 4.99 13.57 11.46
CA ARG A 128 5.93 14.61 11.05
C ARG A 128 7.31 14.44 11.71
N GLU A 129 7.35 14.03 12.96
CA GLU A 129 8.58 13.80 13.71
C GLU A 129 9.41 12.68 13.08
N PHE A 130 8.77 11.54 12.73
CA PHE A 130 9.45 10.48 11.98
C PHE A 130 10.05 11.02 10.69
N LEU A 131 9.25 11.71 9.87
CA LEU A 131 9.67 12.19 8.55
C LEU A 131 10.83 13.17 8.63
N GLN A 132 10.85 14.05 9.62
CA GLN A 132 11.90 15.06 9.82
C GLN A 132 13.24 14.46 10.27
N ASN A 133 13.24 13.23 10.79
CA ASN A 133 14.45 12.55 11.23
C ASN A 133 15.28 11.93 10.11
N PHE A 134 14.76 11.86 8.87
CA PHE A 134 15.43 11.24 7.74
C PHE A 134 15.67 12.23 6.61
N ARG A 135 16.92 12.26 6.08
CA ARG A 135 17.27 13.05 4.90
C ARG A 135 17.14 12.24 3.61
N CYS A 136 17.17 10.90 3.71
CA CYS A 136 16.98 10.02 2.57
C CYS A 136 15.53 10.06 2.06
N PRO A 137 15.29 9.73 0.80
CA PRO A 137 13.94 9.61 0.26
C PRO A 137 13.13 8.54 1.01
N ILE A 138 11.88 8.86 1.36
CA ILE A 138 10.89 7.93 1.88
C ILE A 138 9.82 7.80 0.81
N ILE A 139 9.62 6.59 0.28
CA ILE A 139 8.70 6.33 -0.84
C ILE A 139 7.69 5.25 -0.48
N ASN A 140 6.53 5.31 -1.11
CA ASN A 140 5.43 4.38 -0.89
C ASN A 140 4.92 3.79 -2.21
N ILE A 141 4.53 2.50 -2.18
CA ILE A 141 3.74 1.86 -3.23
C ILE A 141 2.28 1.97 -2.84
N HIS A 142 1.53 2.82 -3.53
CA HIS A 142 0.12 3.02 -3.27
C HIS A 142 -0.75 2.32 -4.32
N ALA A 143 -1.69 1.49 -3.86
CA ALA A 143 -2.63 0.77 -4.71
C ALA A 143 -3.80 1.67 -5.15
N GLY A 144 -3.49 2.72 -5.92
CA GLY A 144 -4.41 3.71 -6.46
C GLY A 144 -3.68 4.76 -7.28
N ILE A 145 -4.40 5.45 -8.16
CA ILE A 145 -3.90 6.65 -8.83
C ILE A 145 -4.12 7.84 -7.89
N THR A 146 -3.02 8.36 -7.33
CA THR A 146 -3.05 9.56 -6.49
C THR A 146 -2.96 10.82 -7.36
N PRO A 147 -3.52 11.94 -6.92
CA PRO A 147 -4.22 12.17 -5.65
C PRO A 147 -5.69 11.75 -5.60
N LEU A 148 -6.29 11.25 -6.69
CA LEU A 148 -7.73 10.96 -6.73
C LEU A 148 -8.13 9.80 -5.82
N TYR A 149 -7.41 8.67 -5.87
CA TYR A 149 -7.74 7.48 -5.10
C TYR A 149 -6.74 7.26 -3.96
N ARG A 150 -6.64 8.22 -3.04
CA ARG A 150 -5.88 8.10 -1.79
C ARG A 150 -6.57 7.16 -0.79
N GLY A 151 -5.83 6.58 0.12
CA GLY A 151 -6.33 5.70 1.18
C GLY A 151 -6.36 4.24 0.77
N VAL A 152 -7.53 3.63 0.54
CA VAL A 152 -7.61 2.19 0.29
C VAL A 152 -8.45 1.84 -0.93
N HIS A 153 -8.10 0.71 -1.58
CA HIS A 153 -8.85 0.11 -2.69
C HIS A 153 -9.05 1.00 -3.92
N GLY A 154 -7.99 1.72 -4.33
CA GLY A 154 -8.06 2.66 -5.46
C GLY A 154 -8.62 2.07 -6.74
N ALA A 155 -8.22 0.84 -7.12
CA ALA A 155 -8.76 0.16 -8.30
C ALA A 155 -10.27 -0.11 -8.19
N TYR A 156 -10.74 -0.59 -7.03
CA TYR A 156 -12.18 -0.81 -6.80
C TYR A 156 -12.95 0.50 -6.97
N TRP A 157 -12.47 1.59 -6.38
CA TRP A 157 -13.15 2.88 -6.47
C TRP A 157 -13.15 3.44 -7.89
N ALA A 158 -12.04 3.32 -8.62
CA ALA A 158 -11.97 3.72 -10.02
C ALA A 158 -13.01 3.00 -10.88
N LEU A 159 -13.10 1.67 -10.73
CA LEU A 159 -14.09 0.86 -11.46
C LEU A 159 -15.53 1.16 -11.01
N ALA A 160 -15.75 1.33 -9.70
CA ALA A 160 -17.06 1.67 -9.13
C ALA A 160 -17.56 3.05 -9.54
N GLU A 161 -16.68 3.94 -9.92
CA GLU A 161 -16.97 5.28 -10.45
C GLU A 161 -16.97 5.35 -11.99
N LYS A 162 -16.86 4.19 -12.65
CA LYS A 162 -16.80 4.06 -14.12
C LYS A 162 -15.65 4.84 -14.74
N ARG A 163 -14.51 4.88 -14.03
CA ARG A 163 -13.26 5.51 -14.47
C ARG A 163 -12.13 4.47 -14.58
N PRO A 164 -12.27 3.42 -15.42
CA PRO A 164 -11.28 2.35 -15.55
C PRO A 164 -9.91 2.87 -16.01
N GLU A 165 -9.85 4.00 -16.70
CA GLU A 165 -8.62 4.68 -17.12
C GLU A 165 -7.79 5.21 -15.95
N LEU A 166 -8.39 5.32 -14.75
CA LEU A 166 -7.73 5.71 -13.50
C LEU A 166 -7.59 4.54 -12.51
N CYS A 167 -7.78 3.31 -13.00
CA CYS A 167 -7.39 2.11 -12.26
C CYS A 167 -5.88 1.92 -12.41
N GLY A 168 -5.12 2.01 -11.30
CA GLY A 168 -3.67 1.93 -11.39
C GLY A 168 -2.96 1.91 -10.04
N VAL A 169 -1.65 2.11 -10.09
CA VAL A 169 -0.72 2.15 -8.96
C VAL A 169 0.13 3.41 -9.05
N THR A 170 0.51 3.94 -7.90
CA THR A 170 1.38 5.12 -7.79
C THR A 170 2.60 4.80 -6.92
N ILE A 171 3.79 5.19 -7.37
CA ILE A 171 4.97 5.37 -6.52
C ILE A 171 5.08 6.85 -6.21
N HIS A 172 5.08 7.21 -4.94
CA HIS A 172 5.16 8.60 -4.51
C HIS A 172 6.08 8.78 -3.31
N ARG A 173 6.60 9.99 -3.11
CA ARG A 173 7.27 10.37 -1.87
C ARG A 173 6.26 10.39 -0.73
N VAL A 174 6.70 10.03 0.46
CA VAL A 174 5.87 10.11 1.66
C VAL A 174 6.00 11.50 2.27
N ASP A 175 4.86 12.11 2.58
CA ASP A 175 4.74 13.36 3.32
C ASP A 175 3.84 13.17 4.56
N ALA A 176 3.53 14.25 5.29
CA ALA A 176 2.71 14.19 6.48
C ALA A 176 1.21 13.90 6.22
N GLY A 177 0.78 13.89 4.96
CA GLY A 177 -0.58 13.56 4.55
C GLY A 177 -0.79 12.08 4.28
N ILE A 178 -2.02 11.72 3.93
CA ILE A 178 -2.34 10.35 3.50
C ILE A 178 -2.27 10.31 1.98
N ASP A 179 -1.21 9.68 1.44
CA ASP A 179 -0.95 9.51 0.01
C ASP A 179 -1.04 10.83 -0.79
N THR A 180 -0.47 11.91 -0.21
CA THR A 180 -0.47 13.28 -0.77
C THR A 180 0.87 13.69 -1.34
N GLY A 181 1.91 12.90 -1.13
CA GLY A 181 3.27 13.23 -1.54
C GLY A 181 3.47 13.25 -3.05
N GLN A 182 4.56 13.84 -3.47
CA GLN A 182 4.92 14.03 -4.87
C GLN A 182 4.98 12.69 -5.62
N VAL A 183 4.30 12.62 -6.75
CA VAL A 183 4.27 11.44 -7.62
C VAL A 183 5.63 11.29 -8.31
N LEU A 184 6.21 10.09 -8.23
CA LEU A 184 7.41 9.72 -8.97
C LEU A 184 7.06 8.95 -10.25
N ALA A 185 6.08 8.06 -10.18
CA ALA A 185 5.54 7.37 -11.34
C ALA A 185 4.16 6.80 -11.07
N GLN A 186 3.39 6.65 -12.14
CA GLN A 186 2.07 6.00 -12.14
C GLN A 186 1.99 5.01 -13.29
N GLU A 187 1.32 3.88 -13.04
CA GLU A 187 1.06 2.88 -14.08
C GLU A 187 -0.39 2.40 -13.99
N ARG A 188 -1.04 2.31 -15.15
CA ARG A 188 -2.44 1.87 -15.25
C ARG A 188 -2.52 0.36 -15.15
N VAL A 189 -3.54 -0.11 -14.46
CA VAL A 189 -3.89 -1.52 -14.30
C VAL A 189 -5.16 -1.80 -15.09
N LYS A 190 -5.17 -2.88 -15.85
CA LYS A 190 -6.37 -3.34 -16.56
C LYS A 190 -6.81 -4.69 -15.97
N PRO A 191 -7.71 -4.69 -14.97
CA PRO A 191 -8.24 -5.92 -14.40
C PRO A 191 -9.00 -6.73 -15.45
N GLY A 192 -8.87 -8.05 -15.36
CA GLY A 192 -9.60 -8.97 -16.23
C GLY A 192 -10.97 -9.34 -15.64
N PRO A 193 -11.79 -10.11 -16.41
CA PRO A 193 -13.15 -10.48 -15.99
C PRO A 193 -13.20 -11.39 -14.75
N LYS A 194 -12.10 -12.04 -14.39
CA LYS A 194 -11.97 -12.89 -13.18
C LYS A 194 -11.48 -12.09 -11.96
N ASP A 195 -11.12 -10.82 -12.15
CA ASP A 195 -10.59 -10.00 -11.08
C ASP A 195 -11.72 -9.32 -10.28
N ASN A 196 -11.45 -9.02 -9.01
CA ASN A 196 -12.42 -8.46 -8.09
C ASN A 196 -11.71 -7.71 -6.93
N PHE A 197 -12.49 -7.25 -5.97
CA PHE A 197 -12.05 -6.48 -4.80
C PHE A 197 -10.80 -7.04 -4.11
N VAL A 198 -10.64 -8.36 -4.03
CA VAL A 198 -9.48 -8.99 -3.34
C VAL A 198 -8.31 -9.26 -4.27
N THR A 199 -8.51 -9.31 -5.59
CA THR A 199 -7.43 -9.53 -6.56
C THR A 199 -6.82 -8.22 -7.04
N TYR A 200 -7.61 -7.14 -7.16
CA TYR A 200 -7.10 -5.83 -7.61
C TYR A 200 -5.84 -5.37 -6.87
N PRO A 201 -5.78 -5.41 -5.53
CA PRO A 201 -4.60 -4.96 -4.80
C PRO A 201 -3.34 -5.78 -5.13
N TRP A 202 -3.48 -7.06 -5.48
CA TRP A 202 -2.35 -7.91 -5.85
C TRP A 202 -1.81 -7.56 -7.25
N ILE A 203 -2.68 -7.26 -8.20
CA ILE A 203 -2.26 -6.79 -9.54
C ILE A 203 -1.55 -5.45 -9.42
N GLN A 204 -2.14 -4.50 -8.66
CA GLN A 204 -1.55 -3.19 -8.40
C GLN A 204 -0.19 -3.31 -7.72
N LEU A 205 -0.07 -4.19 -6.71
CA LEU A 205 1.19 -4.44 -6.03
C LEU A 205 2.26 -5.01 -6.98
N GLY A 206 1.89 -5.98 -7.81
CA GLY A 206 2.82 -6.59 -8.76
C GLY A 206 3.39 -5.58 -9.76
N LEU A 207 2.52 -4.73 -10.34
CA LEU A 207 2.96 -3.64 -11.21
C LEU A 207 3.77 -2.59 -10.45
N GLY A 208 3.31 -2.21 -9.25
CA GLY A 208 4.02 -1.26 -8.38
C GLY A 208 5.44 -1.74 -8.03
N LEU A 209 5.63 -3.04 -7.79
CA LEU A 209 6.95 -3.61 -7.53
C LEU A 209 7.87 -3.55 -8.74
N ARG A 210 7.37 -3.85 -9.96
CA ARG A 210 8.15 -3.69 -11.19
C ARG A 210 8.54 -2.23 -11.41
N LEU A 211 7.61 -1.31 -11.17
CA LEU A 211 7.83 0.13 -11.29
C LEU A 211 8.85 0.62 -10.24
N LEU A 212 8.70 0.20 -8.99
CA LEU A 212 9.60 0.55 -7.90
C LEU A 212 11.04 0.12 -8.18
N VAL A 213 11.25 -1.13 -8.61
CA VAL A 213 12.59 -1.65 -8.91
C VAL A 213 13.29 -0.83 -10.00
N ARG A 214 12.55 -0.37 -11.02
CA ARG A 214 13.09 0.52 -12.06
C ARG A 214 13.47 1.90 -11.53
N LEU A 215 12.71 2.41 -10.57
CA LEU A 215 12.89 3.77 -10.03
C LEU A 215 13.94 3.84 -8.90
N LEU A 216 14.09 2.78 -8.11
CA LEU A 216 14.93 2.80 -6.91
C LEU A 216 16.36 3.29 -7.15
N PRO A 217 17.09 2.89 -8.19
CA PRO A 217 18.44 3.39 -8.44
C PRO A 217 18.49 4.91 -8.62
N ASP A 218 17.52 5.50 -9.32
CA ASP A 218 17.46 6.94 -9.52
C ASP A 218 16.96 7.69 -8.29
N VAL A 219 16.05 7.08 -7.51
CA VAL A 219 15.62 7.63 -6.22
C VAL A 219 16.80 7.71 -5.25
N ILE A 220 17.58 6.66 -5.13
CA ILE A 220 18.76 6.59 -4.24
C ILE A 220 19.83 7.58 -4.69
N ALA A 221 20.06 7.67 -5.99
CA ALA A 221 21.06 8.60 -6.57
C ALA A 221 20.57 10.06 -6.64
N GLY A 222 19.37 10.38 -6.16
CA GLY A 222 18.80 11.72 -6.20
C GLY A 222 18.43 12.23 -7.61
N ARG A 223 18.37 11.35 -8.61
CA ARG A 223 18.04 11.68 -10.01
C ARG A 223 16.56 11.47 -10.36
N ALA A 224 15.76 10.87 -9.45
CA ALA A 224 14.35 10.63 -9.71
C ALA A 224 13.59 11.95 -9.90
N THR A 225 12.93 12.09 -11.03
CA THR A 225 12.10 13.25 -11.38
C THR A 225 10.69 13.11 -10.80
N ILE A 226 10.05 14.25 -10.52
CA ILE A 226 8.64 14.33 -10.16
C ILE A 226 7.82 14.21 -11.45
N SER A 227 6.84 13.34 -11.44
CA SER A 227 5.89 13.18 -12.54
C SER A 227 4.59 13.94 -12.26
N GLU A 228 4.00 14.53 -13.28
CA GLU A 228 2.66 15.07 -13.17
C GLU A 228 1.65 13.92 -12.93
N PRO A 229 0.73 14.09 -11.98
CA PRO A 229 -0.30 13.06 -11.72
C PRO A 229 -1.28 12.98 -12.89
N LEU A 230 -1.79 11.76 -13.14
CA LEU A 230 -2.77 11.51 -14.21
C LEU A 230 -4.08 12.29 -14.05
N THR A 231 -4.35 12.86 -12.88
CA THR A 231 -5.51 13.72 -12.59
C THR A 231 -5.19 14.67 -11.42
N PRO A 232 -5.66 15.92 -11.44
CA PRO A 232 -5.50 16.86 -10.32
C PRO A 232 -6.53 16.63 -9.19
N GLU A 233 -7.61 15.87 -9.45
CA GLU A 233 -8.63 15.59 -8.47
C GLU A 233 -8.07 14.83 -7.27
N SER A 234 -8.59 15.10 -6.07
CA SER A 234 -8.09 14.48 -4.83
C SER A 234 -9.23 14.03 -3.94
N ARG A 235 -9.26 12.72 -3.61
CA ARG A 235 -10.24 12.13 -2.70
C ARG A 235 -9.61 11.06 -1.81
N LEU A 236 -9.94 11.10 -0.52
CA LEU A 236 -9.57 10.06 0.43
C LEU A 236 -10.66 8.99 0.46
N ARG A 237 -10.30 7.76 0.12
CA ARG A 237 -11.21 6.61 0.08
C ARG A 237 -11.01 5.69 1.29
N THR A 238 -12.11 5.14 1.78
CA THR A 238 -12.14 4.14 2.85
C THR A 238 -12.69 2.83 2.34
N HIS A 239 -12.82 1.81 3.20
CA HIS A 239 -13.51 0.58 2.83
C HIS A 239 -14.97 0.87 2.47
N PRO A 240 -15.57 0.21 1.47
CA PRO A 240 -16.99 0.30 1.22
C PRO A 240 -17.77 -0.35 2.39
N THR A 241 -18.99 0.08 2.61
CA THR A 241 -19.95 -0.65 3.43
C THR A 241 -20.49 -1.84 2.64
N ILE A 242 -21.09 -2.83 3.33
CA ILE A 242 -21.62 -4.01 2.65
C ILE A 242 -22.75 -3.64 1.68
N TRP A 243 -23.63 -2.71 2.05
CA TRP A 243 -24.71 -2.25 1.17
C TRP A 243 -24.20 -1.45 0.00
N GLU A 244 -23.18 -0.60 0.18
CA GLU A 244 -22.55 0.12 -0.92
C GLU A 244 -21.87 -0.83 -1.91
N TYR A 245 -21.16 -1.85 -1.42
CA TYR A 245 -20.55 -2.88 -2.25
C TYR A 245 -21.62 -3.67 -3.05
N CYS A 246 -22.68 -4.13 -2.39
CA CYS A 246 -23.76 -4.87 -3.05
C CYS A 246 -24.45 -4.02 -4.12
N TRP A 247 -24.77 -2.77 -3.80
CA TRP A 247 -25.41 -1.85 -4.74
C TRP A 247 -24.53 -1.61 -5.97
N ARG A 248 -23.23 -1.27 -5.78
CA ARG A 248 -22.30 -1.05 -6.90
C ARG A 248 -22.08 -2.31 -7.72
N ARG A 249 -22.08 -3.49 -7.09
CA ARG A 249 -21.99 -4.76 -7.80
C ARG A 249 -23.17 -5.02 -8.70
N ILE A 250 -24.39 -4.72 -8.24
CA ILE A 250 -25.63 -4.91 -9.02
C ILE A 250 -25.74 -3.85 -10.14
N VAL A 251 -25.55 -2.58 -9.82
CA VAL A 251 -25.80 -1.47 -10.74
C VAL A 251 -24.64 -1.22 -11.71
N HIS A 252 -23.40 -1.38 -11.26
CA HIS A 252 -22.21 -1.08 -12.05
C HIS A 252 -21.42 -2.33 -12.46
N GLY A 253 -21.81 -3.51 -12.02
CA GLY A 253 -21.10 -4.76 -12.33
C GLY A 253 -19.72 -4.88 -11.70
N VAL A 254 -19.36 -4.00 -10.75
CA VAL A 254 -18.04 -4.00 -10.10
C VAL A 254 -17.96 -5.17 -9.12
N LYS A 255 -16.87 -5.92 -9.23
CA LYS A 255 -16.68 -7.12 -8.42
C LYS A 255 -15.73 -6.86 -7.26
#